data_8ffcbea01c235b787ee032ccccc46956
#
_entry.id   8ffcbea01c235b787ee032ccccc46956
#
_cell.length_a   1.000
_cell.length_b   1.000
_cell.length_c   1.000
_cell.angle_alpha   90.00
_cell.angle_beta   90.00
_cell.angle_gamma   90.00
#
_symmetry.space_group_name_H-M   'P 1'
#
loop_
_entity.id
_entity.type
_entity.pdbx_description
1 polymer ?
#
loop_
_entity_poly.entity_id
_entity_poly.type
_entity_poly.pdbx_seq_one_letter_code
_entity_poly.pdbx_strand_id
1 'polypeptide(L)'
;QEVSCWKAAGHGMHTTMEALGHSCNIAFGHIGVNMTRKTFVEYFKAFGFLEKTGVDLPGEASGLFWDENDFSVANLISASFGQTFRVTPMEQVRAIAAIVNGGYLLKPYVVSQVLDSDGNVVKSNERTVLRQVISEETSATMCKMMEYVVTDGTAGSAKTPGYRVGGKTGTSEKIDTYDENGKPVEDKIVSFIGVAPIDDPKYVVLVALDTPNYVAGTSYTPHNQYISGGLMAAPTVRDVFLDILPYLGVEPDYSSDDIRGVNITLPDVIGMTEDEAAALLSGKSITYRTVGQGSTVSDQLPSPGAEVPGNSEIILYFGNAVKTTEQVEVPDFVGYGIADVDYLATNAGLYIQAKGTDHRDEYVTVAYQDIEPGTMVDRGTTITVEFTTGGASD
;
A
#
# COMPACT_ATOMS: atom_id res chain seq x y z
N GLN A 1 -32.84 -4.53 8.27
CA GLN A 1 -31.64 -5.31 8.03
C GLN A 1 -30.55 -4.79 8.97
N GLU A 2 -29.98 -5.66 9.78
CA GLU A 2 -28.88 -5.31 10.68
C GLU A 2 -27.58 -5.26 9.87
N VAL A 3 -26.84 -4.17 9.97
CA VAL A 3 -25.54 -4.00 9.30
C VAL A 3 -24.45 -4.12 10.36
N SER A 4 -23.56 -5.07 10.19
CA SER A 4 -22.39 -5.25 11.06
C SER A 4 -21.13 -4.65 10.42
N CYS A 5 -20.20 -4.23 11.26
CA CYS A 5 -18.87 -3.85 10.83
C CYS A 5 -17.92 -5.06 10.94
N TRP A 6 -16.85 -5.07 10.14
CA TRP A 6 -15.81 -6.10 10.24
C TRP A 6 -15.16 -6.18 11.62
N LYS A 7 -15.12 -5.06 12.37
CA LYS A 7 -14.68 -4.99 13.77
C LYS A 7 -15.90 -5.21 14.68
N ALA A 8 -16.04 -6.39 15.24
CA ALA A 8 -17.20 -6.78 16.08
C ALA A 8 -17.40 -5.86 17.29
N ALA A 9 -16.32 -5.35 17.91
CA ALA A 9 -16.40 -4.40 19.02
C ALA A 9 -16.83 -2.98 18.60
N GLY A 10 -16.97 -2.73 17.28
CA GLY A 10 -17.21 -1.39 16.73
C GLY A 10 -15.98 -0.48 16.76
N HIS A 11 -16.10 0.71 16.18
CA HIS A 11 -15.02 1.71 16.10
C HIS A 11 -15.24 2.90 17.04
N GLY A 12 -16.35 2.91 17.81
CA GLY A 12 -16.70 4.06 18.64
C GLY A 12 -17.13 5.30 17.85
N MET A 13 -16.99 6.46 18.47
CA MET A 13 -17.22 7.76 17.82
C MET A 13 -15.99 8.14 16.97
N HIS A 14 -16.20 8.46 15.72
CA HIS A 14 -15.13 8.89 14.80
C HIS A 14 -15.62 9.91 13.76
N THR A 15 -14.70 10.66 13.22
CA THR A 15 -14.89 11.58 12.11
C THR A 15 -15.09 10.83 10.79
N THR A 16 -15.49 11.51 9.72
CA THR A 16 -15.59 10.92 8.38
C THR A 16 -14.23 10.44 7.87
N MET A 17 -13.14 11.15 8.21
CA MET A 17 -11.78 10.76 7.87
C MET A 17 -11.40 9.43 8.53
N GLU A 18 -11.60 9.30 9.83
CA GLU A 18 -11.37 8.07 10.58
C GLU A 18 -12.28 6.94 10.11
N ALA A 19 -13.54 7.25 9.75
CA ALA A 19 -14.45 6.26 9.17
C ALA A 19 -13.92 5.68 7.85
N LEU A 20 -13.33 6.51 6.98
CA LEU A 20 -12.67 6.06 5.76
C LEU A 20 -11.40 5.27 6.09
N GLY A 21 -10.57 5.76 7.00
CA GLY A 21 -9.34 5.13 7.46
C GLY A 21 -9.56 3.71 7.97
N HIS A 22 -10.57 3.55 8.84
CA HIS A 22 -10.93 2.26 9.42
C HIS A 22 -11.92 1.44 8.59
N SER A 23 -12.32 1.92 7.40
CA SER A 23 -13.28 1.23 6.52
C SER A 23 -14.57 0.83 7.25
N CYS A 24 -15.19 1.76 8.01
CA CYS A 24 -16.32 1.49 8.87
C CYS A 24 -17.63 1.35 8.08
N ASN A 25 -18.15 0.13 7.92
CA ASN A 25 -19.39 -0.14 7.17
C ASN A 25 -20.59 0.62 7.74
N ILE A 26 -20.71 0.71 9.06
CA ILE A 26 -21.84 1.38 9.73
C ILE A 26 -21.83 2.87 9.41
N ALA A 27 -20.68 3.54 9.50
CA ALA A 27 -20.57 4.97 9.18
C ALA A 27 -20.94 5.24 7.72
N PHE A 28 -20.41 4.46 6.78
CA PHE A 28 -20.72 4.62 5.37
C PHE A 28 -22.17 4.28 5.03
N GLY A 29 -22.76 3.28 5.70
CA GLY A 29 -24.20 3.01 5.59
C GLY A 29 -25.07 4.20 6.01
N HIS A 30 -24.72 4.87 7.12
CA HIS A 30 -25.40 6.10 7.56
C HIS A 30 -25.20 7.27 6.60
N ILE A 31 -23.97 7.47 6.09
CA ILE A 31 -23.69 8.52 5.07
C ILE A 31 -24.56 8.27 3.82
N GLY A 32 -24.64 7.00 3.34
CA GLY A 32 -25.43 6.65 2.19
C GLY A 32 -26.93 6.93 2.37
N VAL A 33 -27.49 6.56 3.53
CA VAL A 33 -28.89 6.86 3.84
C VAL A 33 -29.17 8.36 3.84
N ASN A 34 -28.28 9.16 4.44
CA ASN A 34 -28.39 10.61 4.48
C ASN A 34 -28.24 11.24 3.07
N MET A 35 -27.42 10.64 2.20
CA MET A 35 -27.22 11.10 0.82
C MET A 35 -28.46 10.88 -0.05
N THR A 36 -29.30 9.93 0.24
CA THR A 36 -30.44 9.45 -0.55
C THR A 36 -30.07 8.56 -1.76
N ARG A 37 -30.99 7.70 -2.17
CA ARG A 37 -30.80 6.82 -3.33
C ARG A 37 -30.55 7.60 -4.63
N LYS A 38 -31.33 8.66 -4.84
CA LYS A 38 -31.23 9.47 -6.06
C LYS A 38 -29.83 10.09 -6.18
N THR A 39 -29.36 10.76 -5.14
CA THR A 39 -28.05 11.39 -5.14
C THR A 39 -26.92 10.39 -5.28
N PHE A 40 -27.03 9.22 -4.62
CA PHE A 40 -26.05 8.14 -4.77
C PHE A 40 -25.93 7.68 -6.22
N VAL A 41 -27.05 7.38 -6.89
CA VAL A 41 -27.07 6.94 -8.27
C VAL A 41 -26.57 8.02 -9.24
N GLU A 42 -26.93 9.28 -9.00
CA GLU A 42 -26.43 10.41 -9.80
C GLU A 42 -24.91 10.52 -9.75
N TYR A 43 -24.30 10.47 -8.55
CA TYR A 43 -22.84 10.50 -8.42
C TYR A 43 -22.18 9.22 -8.93
N PHE A 44 -22.77 8.04 -8.73
CA PHE A 44 -22.28 6.78 -9.27
C PHE A 44 -22.14 6.85 -10.80
N LYS A 45 -23.17 7.35 -11.48
CA LYS A 45 -23.14 7.61 -12.93
C LYS A 45 -22.17 8.74 -13.29
N ALA A 46 -22.10 9.80 -12.49
CA ALA A 46 -21.22 10.93 -12.75
C ALA A 46 -19.73 10.54 -12.71
N PHE A 47 -19.33 9.61 -11.83
CA PHE A 47 -17.99 9.02 -11.80
C PHE A 47 -17.72 8.02 -12.94
N GLY A 48 -18.71 7.79 -13.82
CA GLY A 48 -18.54 6.98 -15.01
C GLY A 48 -18.70 5.49 -14.80
N PHE A 49 -19.25 5.07 -13.67
CA PHE A 49 -19.67 3.68 -13.50
C PHE A 49 -20.86 3.35 -14.39
N LEU A 50 -20.96 2.11 -14.86
CA LEU A 50 -21.98 1.56 -15.77
C LEU A 50 -21.85 2.03 -17.24
N GLU A 51 -20.85 2.82 -17.57
CA GLU A 51 -20.51 3.16 -18.94
C GLU A 51 -19.11 2.67 -19.29
N LYS A 52 -18.91 2.20 -20.50
CA LYS A 52 -17.57 1.89 -20.99
C LYS A 52 -16.69 3.11 -20.85
N THR A 53 -15.46 2.91 -20.40
CA THR A 53 -14.52 4.02 -20.23
C THR A 53 -14.10 4.63 -21.56
N GLY A 54 -14.24 3.85 -22.65
CA GLY A 54 -13.84 4.23 -23.99
C GLY A 54 -12.33 4.20 -24.20
N VAL A 55 -11.61 3.39 -23.38
CA VAL A 55 -10.22 3.05 -23.62
C VAL A 55 -10.05 2.43 -25.01
N ASP A 56 -8.97 2.75 -25.68
CA ASP A 56 -8.68 2.29 -27.05
C ASP A 56 -8.15 0.85 -27.13
N LEU A 57 -8.65 -0.02 -26.24
CA LEU A 57 -8.37 -1.45 -26.21
C LEU A 57 -9.65 -2.25 -26.53
N PRO A 58 -9.54 -3.38 -27.23
CA PRO A 58 -10.69 -4.24 -27.54
C PRO A 58 -11.15 -5.01 -26.29
N GLY A 59 -12.44 -5.38 -26.27
CA GLY A 59 -13.01 -6.30 -25.28
C GLY A 59 -13.36 -5.65 -23.94
N GLU A 60 -13.52 -4.33 -23.88
CA GLU A 60 -13.92 -3.64 -22.66
C GLU A 60 -15.29 -4.12 -22.16
N ALA A 61 -15.35 -4.62 -20.92
CA ALA A 61 -16.57 -4.98 -20.23
C ALA A 61 -17.21 -3.75 -19.55
N SER A 62 -18.43 -3.91 -19.05
CA SER A 62 -19.14 -2.92 -18.23
C SER A 62 -19.45 -3.50 -16.86
N GLY A 63 -19.54 -2.65 -15.84
CA GLY A 63 -20.01 -3.01 -14.53
C GLY A 63 -21.50 -3.47 -14.52
N LEU A 64 -21.94 -3.96 -13.36
CA LEU A 64 -23.32 -4.32 -13.08
C LEU A 64 -23.81 -3.56 -11.86
N PHE A 65 -24.97 -2.95 -11.99
CA PHE A 65 -25.67 -2.24 -10.93
C PHE A 65 -27.16 -2.54 -10.97
N TRP A 66 -27.84 -2.20 -9.93
CA TRP A 66 -29.29 -2.35 -9.82
C TRP A 66 -30.03 -1.49 -10.84
N ASP A 67 -31.16 -1.97 -11.33
CA ASP A 67 -32.11 -1.08 -11.98
C ASP A 67 -32.59 -0.01 -10.99
N GLU A 68 -32.79 1.20 -11.44
CA GLU A 68 -33.09 2.35 -10.55
C GLU A 68 -34.37 2.12 -9.75
N ASN A 69 -35.35 1.39 -10.33
CA ASN A 69 -36.61 1.04 -9.65
C ASN A 69 -36.40 -0.03 -8.56
N ASP A 70 -35.45 -0.92 -8.72
CA ASP A 70 -35.16 -2.03 -7.82
C ASP A 70 -34.12 -1.68 -6.75
N PHE A 71 -33.49 -0.50 -6.84
CA PHE A 71 -32.49 -0.04 -5.90
C PHE A 71 -33.11 0.40 -4.58
N SER A 72 -33.26 -0.54 -3.65
CA SER A 72 -33.87 -0.35 -2.32
C SER A 72 -32.95 0.43 -1.35
N VAL A 73 -33.50 0.85 -0.19
CA VAL A 73 -32.68 1.42 0.89
C VAL A 73 -31.66 0.42 1.42
N ALA A 74 -31.97 -0.87 1.46
CA ALA A 74 -31.04 -1.92 1.87
C ALA A 74 -29.86 -2.02 0.88
N ASN A 75 -30.15 -1.94 -0.42
CA ASN A 75 -29.12 -1.91 -1.47
C ASN A 75 -28.25 -0.65 -1.37
N LEU A 76 -28.86 0.51 -1.08
CA LEU A 76 -28.11 1.76 -0.85
C LEU A 76 -27.12 1.64 0.30
N ILE A 77 -27.55 1.08 1.43
CA ILE A 77 -26.68 0.86 2.59
C ILE A 77 -25.49 -0.03 2.20
N SER A 78 -25.76 -1.17 1.57
CA SER A 78 -24.70 -2.10 1.14
C SER A 78 -23.78 -1.49 0.08
N ALA A 79 -24.33 -0.78 -0.89
CA ALA A 79 -23.56 -0.10 -1.92
C ALA A 79 -22.67 1.01 -1.37
N SER A 80 -23.08 1.67 -0.27
CA SER A 80 -22.32 2.77 0.35
C SER A 80 -20.98 2.34 0.97
N PHE A 81 -20.81 1.06 1.28
CA PHE A 81 -19.52 0.48 1.70
C PHE A 81 -18.94 -0.52 0.69
N GLY A 82 -19.42 -0.48 -0.59
CA GLY A 82 -18.77 -1.17 -1.70
C GLY A 82 -19.26 -2.59 -1.95
N GLN A 83 -20.48 -2.96 -1.50
CA GLN A 83 -21.07 -4.29 -1.72
C GLN A 83 -22.24 -4.22 -2.72
N THR A 84 -22.63 -5.39 -3.25
CA THR A 84 -23.85 -5.60 -4.06
C THR A 84 -23.86 -4.98 -5.48
N PHE A 85 -22.72 -4.52 -5.99
CA PHE A 85 -22.52 -4.14 -7.39
C PHE A 85 -21.18 -4.65 -7.90
N ARG A 86 -20.98 -4.60 -9.21
CA ARG A 86 -19.70 -4.96 -9.85
C ARG A 86 -19.23 -3.82 -10.73
N VAL A 87 -17.94 -3.52 -10.65
CA VAL A 87 -17.26 -2.54 -11.50
C VAL A 87 -16.03 -3.19 -12.13
N THR A 88 -15.65 -2.71 -13.29
CA THR A 88 -14.38 -3.15 -13.88
C THR A 88 -13.20 -2.44 -13.23
N PRO A 89 -12.00 -3.05 -13.22
CA PRO A 89 -10.79 -2.39 -12.75
C PRO A 89 -10.55 -1.03 -13.43
N MET A 90 -10.83 -0.92 -14.72
CA MET A 90 -10.67 0.33 -15.48
C MET A 90 -11.66 1.42 -15.04
N GLU A 91 -12.92 1.07 -14.80
CA GLU A 91 -13.91 2.00 -14.23
C GLU A 91 -13.44 2.51 -12.85
N GLN A 92 -12.93 1.61 -12.02
CA GLN A 92 -12.47 1.96 -10.66
C GLN A 92 -11.23 2.88 -10.69
N VAL A 93 -10.21 2.55 -11.49
CA VAL A 93 -9.01 3.41 -11.65
C VAL A 93 -9.41 4.78 -12.19
N ARG A 94 -10.30 4.85 -13.20
CA ARG A 94 -10.80 6.11 -13.77
C ARG A 94 -11.54 6.95 -12.73
N ALA A 95 -12.39 6.34 -11.91
CA ALA A 95 -13.14 7.04 -10.87
C ALA A 95 -12.23 7.58 -9.76
N ILE A 96 -11.27 6.76 -9.28
CA ILE A 96 -10.28 7.22 -8.28
C ILE A 96 -9.39 8.32 -8.86
N ALA A 97 -8.94 8.20 -10.11
CA ALA A 97 -8.21 9.27 -10.78
C ALA A 97 -9.02 10.58 -10.79
N ALA A 98 -10.34 10.53 -11.03
CA ALA A 98 -11.19 11.71 -10.97
C ALA A 98 -11.30 12.28 -9.53
N ILE A 99 -11.30 11.43 -8.51
CA ILE A 99 -11.36 11.90 -7.11
C ILE A 99 -10.12 12.73 -6.75
N VAL A 100 -8.93 12.34 -7.24
CA VAL A 100 -7.66 12.94 -6.78
C VAL A 100 -7.08 14.00 -7.72
N ASN A 101 -7.62 14.19 -8.93
CA ASN A 101 -7.07 15.10 -9.95
C ASN A 101 -7.80 16.44 -10.07
N GLY A 102 -8.51 16.88 -9.04
CA GLY A 102 -9.36 18.08 -9.07
C GLY A 102 -10.82 17.80 -9.47
N GLY A 103 -11.24 16.55 -9.48
CA GLY A 103 -12.62 16.13 -9.77
C GLY A 103 -12.92 15.85 -11.23
N TYR A 104 -11.90 15.81 -12.11
CA TYR A 104 -12.08 15.69 -13.56
C TYR A 104 -12.11 14.23 -14.01
N LEU A 105 -13.25 13.77 -14.51
CA LEU A 105 -13.37 12.46 -15.16
C LEU A 105 -12.74 12.52 -16.55
N LEU A 106 -11.73 11.67 -16.78
CA LEU A 106 -10.95 11.65 -18.03
C LEU A 106 -11.36 10.45 -18.88
N LYS A 107 -11.18 10.58 -20.19
CA LYS A 107 -11.21 9.45 -21.13
C LYS A 107 -9.81 8.80 -21.10
N PRO A 108 -9.69 7.52 -20.70
CA PRO A 108 -8.42 6.82 -20.73
C PRO A 108 -8.01 6.45 -22.17
N TYR A 109 -6.71 6.35 -22.41
CA TYR A 109 -6.13 5.82 -23.63
C TYR A 109 -4.77 5.16 -23.33
N VAL A 110 -4.38 4.20 -24.16
CA VAL A 110 -3.09 3.49 -24.10
C VAL A 110 -2.19 3.92 -25.27
N VAL A 111 -2.81 4.14 -26.42
CA VAL A 111 -2.08 4.56 -27.63
C VAL A 111 -1.91 6.08 -27.64
N SER A 112 -0.69 6.58 -27.53
CA SER A 112 -0.41 8.01 -27.62
C SER A 112 -0.52 8.53 -29.05
N GLN A 113 0.07 7.81 -30.01
CA GLN A 113 0.09 8.20 -31.43
C GLN A 113 0.00 6.98 -32.33
N VAL A 114 -0.56 7.18 -33.52
CA VAL A 114 -0.52 6.26 -34.65
C VAL A 114 0.28 6.93 -35.75
N LEU A 115 1.30 6.25 -36.24
CA LEU A 115 2.18 6.73 -37.31
C LEU A 115 1.92 5.96 -38.62
N ASP A 116 2.11 6.60 -39.77
CA ASP A 116 2.15 5.92 -41.08
C ASP A 116 3.51 5.25 -41.29
N SER A 117 3.67 4.62 -42.48
CA SER A 117 4.93 3.96 -42.88
C SER A 117 6.12 4.89 -42.99
N ASP A 118 5.88 6.18 -43.16
CA ASP A 118 6.91 7.23 -43.35
C ASP A 118 7.22 7.94 -42.01
N GLY A 119 6.56 7.53 -40.90
CA GLY A 119 6.74 8.09 -39.56
C GLY A 119 5.94 9.36 -39.29
N ASN A 120 5.00 9.74 -40.17
CA ASN A 120 4.13 10.89 -39.93
C ASN A 120 3.00 10.53 -38.96
N VAL A 121 2.62 11.46 -38.07
CA VAL A 121 1.51 11.27 -37.12
C VAL A 121 0.18 11.31 -37.88
N VAL A 122 -0.50 10.16 -37.93
CA VAL A 122 -1.85 10.02 -38.52
C VAL A 122 -2.93 10.35 -37.49
N LYS A 123 -2.70 9.97 -36.22
CA LYS A 123 -3.61 10.23 -35.10
C LYS A 123 -2.81 10.43 -33.81
N SER A 124 -3.24 11.40 -33.00
CA SER A 124 -2.72 11.62 -31.66
C SER A 124 -3.88 11.59 -30.66
N ASN A 125 -3.68 10.94 -29.52
CA ASN A 125 -4.60 11.01 -28.39
C ASN A 125 -4.00 11.95 -27.34
N GLU A 126 -4.85 12.80 -26.77
CA GLU A 126 -4.48 13.79 -25.76
C GLU A 126 -5.42 13.69 -24.57
N ARG A 127 -5.01 14.32 -23.45
CA ARG A 127 -5.84 14.40 -22.25
C ARG A 127 -7.23 14.97 -22.58
N THR A 128 -8.25 14.15 -22.44
CA THR A 128 -9.64 14.51 -22.73
C THR A 128 -10.46 14.50 -21.45
N VAL A 129 -10.96 15.66 -21.04
CA VAL A 129 -11.89 15.81 -19.90
C VAL A 129 -13.31 15.55 -20.39
N LEU A 130 -13.99 14.58 -19.78
CA LEU A 130 -15.39 14.29 -20.05
C LEU A 130 -16.32 15.21 -19.26
N ARG A 131 -16.05 15.40 -17.96
CA ARG A 131 -16.78 16.27 -17.03
C ARG A 131 -15.99 16.49 -15.73
N GLN A 132 -16.37 17.49 -14.96
CA GLN A 132 -15.96 17.65 -13.56
C GLN A 132 -17.07 17.08 -12.67
N VAL A 133 -16.73 16.14 -11.79
CA VAL A 133 -17.69 15.40 -10.93
C VAL A 133 -17.77 16.03 -9.55
N ILE A 134 -16.64 16.45 -8.99
CA ILE A 134 -16.53 17.10 -7.68
C ILE A 134 -15.65 18.36 -7.82
N SER A 135 -15.74 19.24 -6.83
CA SER A 135 -14.87 20.43 -6.80
C SER A 135 -13.41 20.07 -6.49
N GLU A 136 -12.48 20.96 -6.87
CA GLU A 136 -11.06 20.84 -6.52
C GLU A 136 -10.83 20.79 -5.00
N GLU A 137 -11.61 21.56 -4.24
CA GLU A 137 -11.58 21.57 -2.77
C GLU A 137 -11.98 20.19 -2.20
N THR A 138 -13.04 19.57 -2.75
CA THR A 138 -13.46 18.22 -2.36
C THR A 138 -12.39 17.18 -2.72
N SER A 139 -11.79 17.33 -3.91
CA SER A 139 -10.67 16.48 -4.34
C SER A 139 -9.49 16.57 -3.38
N ALA A 140 -9.05 17.79 -3.02
CA ALA A 140 -7.97 17.99 -2.05
C ALA A 140 -8.30 17.42 -0.66
N THR A 141 -9.56 17.51 -0.23
CA THR A 141 -10.01 16.86 1.01
C THR A 141 -9.95 15.34 0.92
N MET A 142 -10.36 14.78 -0.21
CA MET A 142 -10.28 13.32 -0.43
C MET A 142 -8.84 12.82 -0.47
N CYS A 143 -7.89 13.58 -1.05
CA CYS A 143 -6.47 13.23 -0.99
C CYS A 143 -5.98 13.08 0.46
N LYS A 144 -6.30 14.03 1.34
CA LYS A 144 -5.95 13.97 2.78
C LYS A 144 -6.60 12.77 3.47
N MET A 145 -7.85 12.47 3.15
CA MET A 145 -8.55 11.30 3.71
C MET A 145 -7.96 9.98 3.21
N MET A 146 -7.54 9.92 1.94
CA MET A 146 -6.89 8.73 1.39
C MET A 146 -5.47 8.56 1.93
N GLU A 147 -4.75 9.65 2.19
CA GLU A 147 -3.46 9.60 2.89
C GLU A 147 -3.62 9.04 4.31
N TYR A 148 -4.65 9.48 5.05
CA TYR A 148 -4.95 8.97 6.39
C TYR A 148 -5.17 7.43 6.41
N VAL A 149 -5.76 6.85 5.36
CA VAL A 149 -5.91 5.39 5.23
C VAL A 149 -4.55 4.67 5.28
N VAL A 150 -3.50 5.30 4.74
CA VAL A 150 -2.13 4.75 4.71
C VAL A 150 -1.35 5.10 5.98
N THR A 151 -1.51 6.32 6.51
CA THR A 151 -0.74 6.76 7.69
C THR A 151 -1.27 6.15 8.99
N ASP A 152 -2.59 6.10 9.16
CA ASP A 152 -3.25 5.76 10.43
C ASP A 152 -4.40 4.74 10.29
N GLY A 153 -4.66 4.28 9.06
CA GLY A 153 -5.79 3.39 8.75
C GLY A 153 -5.38 1.97 8.40
N THR A 154 -6.23 1.33 7.59
CA THR A 154 -6.15 -0.10 7.23
C THR A 154 -5.08 -0.44 6.19
N ALA A 155 -4.29 0.53 5.70
CA ALA A 155 -3.31 0.33 4.64
C ALA A 155 -1.88 0.75 5.04
N GLY A 156 -1.50 0.60 6.30
CA GLY A 156 -0.15 0.93 6.78
C GLY A 156 0.98 0.27 5.98
N SER A 157 0.75 -0.93 5.48
CA SER A 157 1.71 -1.66 4.64
C SER A 157 1.93 -1.07 3.23
N ALA A 158 1.10 -0.07 2.82
CA ALA A 158 1.34 0.70 1.59
C ALA A 158 2.29 1.89 1.79
N LYS A 159 2.75 2.18 3.01
CA LYS A 159 3.73 3.24 3.26
C LYS A 159 4.96 3.01 2.40
N THR A 160 5.32 4.03 1.64
CA THR A 160 6.41 3.98 0.65
C THR A 160 7.47 5.00 1.05
N PRO A 161 8.71 4.58 1.37
CA PRO A 161 9.78 5.49 1.78
C PRO A 161 9.99 6.64 0.81
N GLY A 162 10.07 7.84 1.33
CA GLY A 162 10.31 9.04 0.55
C GLY A 162 9.11 9.52 -0.27
N TYR A 163 7.95 8.86 -0.19
CA TYR A 163 6.78 9.26 -0.95
C TYR A 163 5.52 9.31 -0.10
N ARG A 164 4.77 10.38 -0.25
CA ARG A 164 3.44 10.48 0.34
C ARG A 164 2.46 9.68 -0.50
N VAL A 165 1.89 8.64 0.08
CA VAL A 165 0.95 7.73 -0.58
C VAL A 165 -0.41 7.81 0.09
N GLY A 166 -1.45 7.87 -0.71
CA GLY A 166 -2.83 7.70 -0.29
C GLY A 166 -3.47 6.50 -0.97
N GLY A 167 -4.58 6.01 -0.42
CA GLY A 167 -5.25 4.89 -1.07
C GLY A 167 -6.48 4.40 -0.34
N LYS A 168 -7.00 3.25 -0.77
CA LYS A 168 -8.11 2.56 -0.12
C LYS A 168 -8.03 1.05 -0.33
N THR A 169 -8.20 0.32 0.76
CA THR A 169 -8.33 -1.13 0.76
C THR A 169 -9.72 -1.56 0.35
N GLY A 170 -9.83 -2.69 -0.33
CA GLY A 170 -11.08 -3.39 -0.62
C GLY A 170 -10.99 -4.86 -0.18
N THR A 171 -12.05 -5.36 0.41
CA THR A 171 -12.25 -6.78 0.68
C THR A 171 -13.71 -7.09 0.39
N SER A 172 -13.97 -7.79 -0.69
CA SER A 172 -15.31 -8.13 -1.15
C SER A 172 -15.50 -9.64 -1.15
N GLU A 173 -16.63 -10.11 -0.65
CA GLU A 173 -17.02 -11.50 -0.76
C GLU A 173 -17.59 -11.76 -2.16
N LYS A 174 -17.24 -12.91 -2.75
CA LYS A 174 -17.84 -13.37 -4.01
C LYS A 174 -19.19 -13.98 -3.69
N ILE A 175 -20.20 -13.55 -4.42
CA ILE A 175 -21.55 -14.08 -4.30
C ILE A 175 -21.68 -15.21 -5.34
N ASP A 176 -22.42 -16.26 -5.00
CA ASP A 176 -22.73 -17.40 -5.88
C ASP A 176 -21.49 -18.24 -6.27
N THR A 177 -20.51 -18.36 -5.37
CA THR A 177 -19.42 -19.34 -5.49
C THR A 177 -19.73 -20.60 -4.70
N TYR A 178 -19.54 -21.77 -5.33
CA TYR A 178 -19.86 -23.07 -4.76
C TYR A 178 -18.70 -24.04 -4.98
N ASP A 179 -18.45 -24.92 -3.99
CA ASP A 179 -17.51 -26.03 -4.13
C ASP A 179 -18.03 -27.14 -5.07
N GLU A 180 -17.23 -28.14 -5.30
CA GLU A 180 -17.60 -29.31 -6.15
C GLU A 180 -18.83 -30.09 -5.66
N ASN A 181 -19.22 -29.91 -4.40
CA ASN A 181 -20.39 -30.53 -3.77
C ASN A 181 -21.60 -29.60 -3.75
N GLY A 182 -21.51 -28.40 -4.34
CA GLY A 182 -22.58 -27.40 -4.36
C GLY A 182 -22.77 -26.65 -3.05
N LYS A 183 -21.78 -26.67 -2.12
CA LYS A 183 -21.80 -25.91 -0.89
C LYS A 183 -21.23 -24.51 -1.15
N PRO A 184 -21.88 -23.44 -0.66
CA PRO A 184 -21.33 -22.09 -0.76
C PRO A 184 -19.91 -22.00 -0.18
N VAL A 185 -18.99 -21.34 -0.89
CA VAL A 185 -17.65 -21.05 -0.46
C VAL A 185 -17.47 -19.55 -0.23
N GLU A 186 -16.68 -19.17 0.75
CA GLU A 186 -16.42 -17.77 1.12
C GLU A 186 -15.23 -17.21 0.36
N ASP A 187 -15.28 -17.29 -0.96
CA ASP A 187 -14.23 -16.72 -1.81
C ASP A 187 -14.23 -15.18 -1.69
N LYS A 188 -13.05 -14.58 -1.71
CA LYS A 188 -12.88 -13.13 -1.59
C LYS A 188 -12.08 -12.56 -2.76
N ILE A 189 -12.39 -11.31 -3.09
CA ILE A 189 -11.50 -10.46 -3.87
C ILE A 189 -10.96 -9.41 -2.91
N VAL A 190 -9.63 -9.37 -2.77
CA VAL A 190 -8.95 -8.36 -1.96
C VAL A 190 -8.19 -7.42 -2.85
N SER A 191 -8.22 -6.13 -2.55
CA SER A 191 -7.60 -5.12 -3.40
C SER A 191 -7.07 -3.94 -2.60
N PHE A 192 -6.13 -3.24 -3.19
CA PHE A 192 -5.73 -1.92 -2.77
C PHE A 192 -5.53 -1.04 -4.00
N ILE A 193 -6.10 0.17 -3.95
CA ILE A 193 -5.85 1.20 -4.93
C ILE A 193 -5.05 2.31 -4.27
N GLY A 194 -3.83 2.52 -4.77
CA GLY A 194 -2.89 3.52 -4.27
C GLY A 194 -2.75 4.69 -5.23
N VAL A 195 -2.43 5.84 -4.67
CA VAL A 195 -2.18 7.09 -5.39
C VAL A 195 -0.88 7.69 -4.88
N ALA A 196 0.03 8.06 -5.78
CA ALA A 196 1.30 8.69 -5.43
C ALA A 196 1.78 9.68 -6.50
N PRO A 197 2.46 10.77 -6.08
CA PRO A 197 2.40 11.38 -4.74
C PRO A 197 0.97 11.82 -4.42
N ILE A 198 0.52 11.76 -3.16
CA ILE A 198 -0.87 12.10 -2.83
C ILE A 198 -1.12 13.60 -2.69
N ASP A 199 -0.08 14.39 -2.46
CA ASP A 199 -0.10 15.86 -2.39
C ASP A 199 -0.02 16.52 -3.78
N ASP A 200 0.50 15.81 -4.79
CA ASP A 200 0.48 16.20 -6.22
C ASP A 200 0.17 14.94 -7.07
N PRO A 201 -1.09 14.45 -7.09
CA PRO A 201 -1.45 13.16 -7.64
C PRO A 201 -1.09 13.00 -9.11
N LYS A 202 -0.24 12.01 -9.43
CA LYS A 202 0.23 11.72 -10.79
C LYS A 202 -0.08 10.30 -11.22
N TYR A 203 0.01 9.35 -10.30
CA TYR A 203 -0.10 7.92 -10.61
C TYR A 203 -1.12 7.24 -9.71
N VAL A 204 -1.91 6.36 -10.31
CA VAL A 204 -2.88 5.50 -9.61
C VAL A 204 -2.53 4.05 -9.95
N VAL A 205 -2.36 3.22 -8.94
CA VAL A 205 -2.06 1.79 -9.08
C VAL A 205 -3.14 0.99 -8.37
N LEU A 206 -3.76 0.05 -9.07
CA LEU A 206 -4.71 -0.91 -8.51
C LEU A 206 -4.12 -2.31 -8.57
N VAL A 207 -4.03 -2.96 -7.42
CA VAL A 207 -3.77 -4.41 -7.31
C VAL A 207 -5.00 -5.08 -6.74
N ALA A 208 -5.46 -6.12 -7.41
CA ALA A 208 -6.58 -6.95 -6.97
C ALA A 208 -6.19 -8.43 -7.07
N LEU A 209 -6.42 -9.17 -6.00
CA LEU A 209 -6.19 -10.60 -5.90
C LEU A 209 -7.53 -11.30 -5.83
N ASP A 210 -7.79 -12.14 -6.82
CA ASP A 210 -9.02 -12.94 -6.89
C ASP A 210 -8.79 -14.29 -6.22
N THR A 211 -9.60 -14.58 -5.24
CA THR A 211 -9.63 -15.86 -4.52
C THR A 211 -8.24 -16.27 -4.00
N PRO A 212 -7.60 -15.44 -3.12
CA PRO A 212 -6.36 -15.85 -2.50
C PRO A 212 -6.55 -17.15 -1.71
N ASN A 213 -5.53 -18.01 -1.69
CA ASN A 213 -5.60 -19.27 -0.97
C ASN A 213 -5.93 -19.07 0.51
N TYR A 214 -6.89 -19.84 1.03
CA TYR A 214 -7.32 -19.76 2.43
C TYR A 214 -7.55 -21.15 3.03
N VAL A 215 -7.54 -21.22 4.37
CA VAL A 215 -7.92 -22.43 5.12
C VAL A 215 -9.44 -22.48 5.19
N ALA A 216 -10.04 -23.57 4.73
CA ALA A 216 -11.49 -23.72 4.66
C ALA A 216 -12.19 -23.42 6.00
N GLY A 217 -13.21 -22.55 5.95
CA GLY A 217 -13.96 -22.10 7.13
C GLY A 217 -13.26 -21.01 7.94
N THR A 218 -12.19 -20.40 7.43
CA THR A 218 -11.47 -19.30 8.08
C THR A 218 -11.24 -18.15 7.10
N SER A 219 -10.88 -16.97 7.62
CA SER A 219 -10.43 -15.82 6.83
C SER A 219 -8.90 -15.71 6.80
N TYR A 220 -8.19 -16.83 6.92
CA TYR A 220 -6.73 -16.86 6.98
C TYR A 220 -6.13 -17.73 5.89
N THR A 221 -4.97 -17.33 5.40
CA THR A 221 -4.15 -18.14 4.48
C THR A 221 -3.59 -19.38 5.20
N PRO A 222 -3.07 -20.40 4.47
CA PRO A 222 -2.35 -21.51 5.07
C PRO A 222 -1.16 -21.12 5.98
N HIS A 223 -0.64 -19.90 5.80
CA HIS A 223 0.43 -19.32 6.63
C HIS A 223 -0.09 -18.38 7.73
N ASN A 224 -1.36 -18.53 8.12
CA ASN A 224 -2.01 -17.77 9.19
C ASN A 224 -2.09 -16.24 8.96
N GLN A 225 -1.96 -15.77 7.73
CA GLN A 225 -2.14 -14.36 7.39
C GLN A 225 -3.62 -14.05 7.15
N TYR A 226 -4.16 -13.01 7.78
CA TYR A 226 -5.54 -12.57 7.55
C TYR A 226 -5.73 -12.05 6.13
N ILE A 227 -6.79 -12.51 5.46
CA ILE A 227 -7.08 -12.17 4.06
C ILE A 227 -7.75 -10.80 4.00
N SER A 228 -6.98 -9.79 3.64
CA SER A 228 -7.46 -8.42 3.44
C SER A 228 -6.65 -7.67 2.39
N GLY A 229 -7.25 -6.64 1.80
CA GLY A 229 -6.54 -5.78 0.84
C GLY A 229 -5.33 -5.06 1.45
N GLY A 230 -5.41 -4.69 2.74
CA GLY A 230 -4.32 -4.03 3.45
C GLY A 230 -3.09 -4.92 3.65
N LEU A 231 -3.27 -6.21 3.88
CA LEU A 231 -2.16 -7.14 4.14
C LEU A 231 -1.63 -7.82 2.88
N MET A 232 -2.45 -7.96 1.82
CA MET A 232 -2.06 -8.72 0.63
C MET A 232 -1.81 -7.85 -0.60
N ALA A 233 -2.63 -6.83 -0.85
CA ALA A 233 -2.54 -6.00 -2.04
C ALA A 233 -1.75 -4.70 -1.81
N ALA A 234 -1.85 -4.11 -0.62
CA ALA A 234 -1.18 -2.86 -0.31
C ALA A 234 0.36 -2.94 -0.34
N PRO A 235 1.02 -4.01 0.18
CA PRO A 235 2.47 -4.17 0.03
C PRO A 235 2.91 -4.23 -1.43
N THR A 236 2.16 -4.92 -2.29
CA THR A 236 2.48 -5.00 -3.72
C THR A 236 2.40 -3.62 -4.40
N VAL A 237 1.40 -2.80 -4.04
CA VAL A 237 1.30 -1.42 -4.56
C VAL A 237 2.47 -0.57 -4.07
N ARG A 238 2.90 -0.72 -2.81
CA ARG A 238 4.12 -0.07 -2.30
C ARG A 238 5.33 -0.43 -3.16
N ASP A 239 5.54 -1.73 -3.41
CA ASP A 239 6.69 -2.21 -4.17
C ASP A 239 6.66 -1.67 -5.61
N VAL A 240 5.47 -1.65 -6.24
CA VAL A 240 5.30 -1.01 -7.55
C VAL A 240 5.66 0.48 -7.50
N PHE A 241 5.24 1.23 -6.47
CA PHE A 241 5.61 2.64 -6.35
C PHE A 241 7.10 2.86 -6.13
N LEU A 242 7.76 2.00 -5.35
CA LEU A 242 9.22 2.05 -5.17
C LEU A 242 9.97 1.89 -6.50
N ASP A 243 9.46 1.06 -7.41
CA ASP A 243 10.05 0.84 -8.72
C ASP A 243 9.73 1.97 -9.70
N ILE A 244 8.44 2.36 -9.81
CA ILE A 244 8.02 3.26 -10.90
C ILE A 244 8.25 4.74 -10.61
N LEU A 245 8.14 5.21 -9.35
CA LEU A 245 8.24 6.63 -9.05
C LEU A 245 9.61 7.21 -9.37
N PRO A 246 10.75 6.58 -8.98
CA PRO A 246 12.08 7.03 -9.40
C PRO A 246 12.26 6.96 -10.91
N TYR A 247 11.79 5.88 -11.55
CA TYR A 247 11.85 5.72 -13.01
C TYR A 247 11.10 6.84 -13.76
N LEU A 248 9.99 7.32 -13.19
CA LEU A 248 9.17 8.38 -13.75
C LEU A 248 9.63 9.79 -13.32
N GLY A 249 10.78 9.90 -12.66
CA GLY A 249 11.40 11.17 -12.26
C GLY A 249 10.69 11.86 -11.09
N VAL A 250 10.00 11.11 -10.25
CA VAL A 250 9.47 11.63 -8.98
C VAL A 250 10.55 11.44 -7.93
N GLU A 251 11.14 12.54 -7.48
CA GLU A 251 12.20 12.51 -6.46
C GLU A 251 11.61 12.17 -5.08
N PRO A 252 12.25 11.27 -4.31
CA PRO A 252 11.80 10.95 -2.97
C PRO A 252 12.16 12.05 -1.96
N ASP A 253 11.27 12.32 -1.00
CA ASP A 253 11.51 13.14 0.16
C ASP A 253 11.62 12.27 1.43
N TYR A 254 12.83 12.10 1.94
CA TYR A 254 13.11 11.31 3.15
C TYR A 254 13.13 12.15 4.44
N SER A 255 12.66 13.39 4.40
CA SER A 255 12.63 14.30 5.56
C SER A 255 11.58 13.96 6.61
N SER A 256 10.66 13.03 6.32
CA SER A 256 9.62 12.64 7.27
C SER A 256 10.14 11.65 8.33
N ASP A 257 9.81 11.90 9.61
CA ASP A 257 10.14 11.00 10.73
C ASP A 257 9.45 9.61 10.67
N ASP A 258 8.62 9.37 9.66
CA ASP A 258 7.68 8.25 9.60
C ASP A 258 8.19 7.06 8.74
N ILE A 259 9.50 6.87 8.70
CA ILE A 259 10.14 5.77 7.95
C ILE A 259 10.51 4.56 8.82
N ARG A 260 10.16 4.54 10.11
CA ARG A 260 10.39 3.39 10.98
C ARG A 260 9.69 2.15 10.44
N GLY A 261 10.43 1.05 10.29
CA GLY A 261 9.92 -0.21 9.76
C GLY A 261 9.66 -0.20 8.25
N VAL A 262 10.09 0.84 7.55
CA VAL A 262 10.09 0.90 6.10
C VAL A 262 11.51 0.73 5.61
N ASN A 263 11.73 -0.16 4.65
CA ASN A 263 13.06 -0.44 4.14
C ASN A 263 13.55 0.68 3.24
N ILE A 264 14.83 1.03 3.42
CA ILE A 264 15.54 1.99 2.60
C ILE A 264 16.71 1.28 1.95
N THR A 265 16.83 1.38 0.64
CA THR A 265 18.03 0.91 -0.08
C THR A 265 19.20 1.84 0.22
N LEU A 266 20.28 1.30 0.75
CA LEU A 266 21.47 2.06 1.09
C LEU A 266 22.15 2.61 -0.16
N PRO A 267 22.41 3.92 -0.23
CA PRO A 267 23.21 4.50 -1.31
C PRO A 267 24.66 4.03 -1.21
N ASP A 268 25.36 4.08 -2.34
CA ASP A 268 26.82 3.92 -2.36
C ASP A 268 27.47 5.25 -1.97
N VAL A 269 28.17 5.26 -0.83
CA VAL A 269 28.94 6.41 -0.34
C VAL A 269 30.44 6.15 -0.37
N ILE A 270 30.88 5.01 -0.92
CA ILE A 270 32.31 4.68 -1.04
C ILE A 270 32.99 5.69 -1.96
N GLY A 271 34.14 6.22 -1.55
CA GLY A 271 34.88 7.25 -2.26
C GLY A 271 34.45 8.69 -1.99
N MET A 272 33.31 8.91 -1.34
CA MET A 272 32.84 10.24 -0.91
C MET A 272 33.62 10.76 0.30
N THR A 273 33.70 12.08 0.46
CA THR A 273 34.12 12.70 1.73
C THR A 273 33.04 12.46 2.80
N GLU A 274 33.41 12.63 4.07
CA GLU A 274 32.45 12.48 5.17
C GLU A 274 31.26 13.44 5.04
N ASP A 275 31.51 14.70 4.63
CA ASP A 275 30.46 15.70 4.45
C ASP A 275 29.49 15.33 3.32
N GLU A 276 30.00 14.81 2.19
CA GLU A 276 29.17 14.34 1.07
C GLU A 276 28.33 13.13 1.46
N ALA A 277 28.94 12.15 2.14
CA ALA A 277 28.26 10.97 2.65
C ALA A 277 27.18 11.34 3.68
N ALA A 278 27.50 12.25 4.61
CA ALA A 278 26.56 12.77 5.61
C ALA A 278 25.35 13.45 4.97
N ALA A 279 25.56 14.29 3.97
CA ALA A 279 24.47 14.96 3.24
C ALA A 279 23.55 13.95 2.55
N LEU A 280 24.12 12.94 1.88
CA LEU A 280 23.36 11.91 1.17
C LEU A 280 22.58 11.00 2.14
N LEU A 281 23.20 10.56 3.23
CA LEU A 281 22.59 9.67 4.22
C LEU A 281 21.52 10.39 5.06
N SER A 282 21.77 11.66 5.45
CA SER A 282 20.75 12.44 6.19
C SER A 282 19.50 12.68 5.35
N GLY A 283 19.65 12.92 4.04
CA GLY A 283 18.52 13.01 3.11
C GLY A 283 17.69 11.73 3.00
N LYS A 284 18.23 10.60 3.46
CA LYS A 284 17.54 9.30 3.53
C LYS A 284 17.20 8.88 4.97
N SER A 285 17.35 9.78 5.94
CA SER A 285 17.17 9.51 7.39
C SER A 285 17.99 8.32 7.91
N ILE A 286 19.16 8.10 7.33
CA ILE A 286 20.13 7.10 7.77
C ILE A 286 21.16 7.80 8.66
N THR A 287 21.38 7.28 9.86
CA THR A 287 22.45 7.69 10.73
C THR A 287 23.72 6.87 10.47
N TYR A 288 24.87 7.39 10.82
CA TYR A 288 26.12 6.65 10.65
C TYR A 288 27.09 6.91 11.80
N ARG A 289 28.02 5.98 11.98
CA ARG A 289 29.22 6.16 12.79
C ARG A 289 30.45 5.84 11.97
N THR A 290 31.55 6.47 12.29
CA THR A 290 32.82 6.34 11.56
C THR A 290 33.80 5.40 12.25
N VAL A 291 34.57 4.65 11.46
CA VAL A 291 35.69 3.81 11.93
C VAL A 291 36.94 4.09 11.10
N GLY A 292 38.04 4.37 11.76
CA GLY A 292 39.30 4.75 11.11
C GLY A 292 39.42 6.25 10.88
N GLN A 293 40.41 6.65 10.10
CA GLN A 293 40.70 8.04 9.73
C GLN A 293 41.11 8.08 8.24
N GLY A 294 40.60 9.05 7.50
CA GLY A 294 40.92 9.25 6.09
C GLY A 294 40.13 10.41 5.52
N SER A 295 40.43 10.79 4.28
CA SER A 295 39.72 11.87 3.57
C SER A 295 38.41 11.41 2.88
N THR A 296 38.29 10.11 2.64
CA THR A 296 37.16 9.54 1.95
C THR A 296 36.74 8.19 2.56
N VAL A 297 35.48 7.85 2.41
CA VAL A 297 34.92 6.55 2.80
C VAL A 297 35.59 5.45 1.99
N SER A 298 36.25 4.51 2.65
CA SER A 298 36.92 3.37 2.02
C SER A 298 36.02 2.14 1.92
N ASP A 299 35.04 1.97 2.82
CA ASP A 299 34.03 0.91 2.81
C ASP A 299 32.84 1.33 3.66
N GLN A 300 31.68 0.66 3.49
CA GLN A 300 30.50 0.84 4.31
C GLN A 300 29.89 -0.51 4.73
N LEU A 301 29.20 -0.52 5.88
CA LEU A 301 28.48 -1.69 6.38
C LEU A 301 27.09 -1.25 6.90
N PRO A 302 25.98 -1.81 6.38
CA PRO A 302 25.87 -2.78 5.26
C PRO A 302 26.40 -2.26 3.93
N SER A 303 26.62 -3.17 2.98
CA SER A 303 27.15 -2.83 1.65
C SER A 303 26.16 -1.96 0.84
N PRO A 304 26.64 -1.20 -0.15
CA PRO A 304 25.75 -0.45 -1.05
C PRO A 304 24.66 -1.33 -1.66
N GLY A 305 23.44 -0.80 -1.79
CA GLY A 305 22.29 -1.53 -2.30
C GLY A 305 21.61 -2.46 -1.30
N ALA A 306 22.14 -2.64 -0.09
CA ALA A 306 21.46 -3.39 0.97
C ALA A 306 20.18 -2.66 1.40
N GLU A 307 19.11 -3.40 1.64
CA GLU A 307 17.90 -2.87 2.24
C GLU A 307 18.02 -2.87 3.76
N VAL A 308 17.83 -1.73 4.37
CA VAL A 308 17.84 -1.56 5.83
C VAL A 308 16.58 -0.87 6.29
N PRO A 309 16.09 -1.16 7.51
CA PRO A 309 14.98 -0.41 8.09
C PRO A 309 15.29 1.09 8.16
N GLY A 310 14.29 1.93 7.95
CA GLY A 310 14.41 3.36 8.16
C GLY A 310 14.92 3.70 9.56
N ASN A 311 15.65 4.78 9.69
CA ASN A 311 16.37 5.19 10.92
C ASN A 311 17.50 4.22 11.36
N SER A 312 17.99 3.36 10.49
CA SER A 312 19.15 2.51 10.78
C SER A 312 20.43 3.33 10.96
N GLU A 313 21.33 2.84 11.80
CA GLU A 313 22.70 3.34 11.88
C GLU A 313 23.63 2.43 11.07
N ILE A 314 24.42 3.01 10.16
CA ILE A 314 25.41 2.28 9.37
C ILE A 314 26.84 2.63 9.80
N ILE A 315 27.82 1.84 9.34
CA ILE A 315 29.23 2.08 9.64
C ILE A 315 29.93 2.54 8.36
N LEU A 316 30.63 3.67 8.45
CA LEU A 316 31.52 4.17 7.40
C LEU A 316 32.98 3.94 7.81
N TYR A 317 33.72 3.23 6.98
CA TYR A 317 35.12 2.98 7.18
C TYR A 317 35.97 4.01 6.43
N PHE A 318 37.06 4.47 7.04
CA PHE A 318 37.98 5.45 6.45
C PHE A 318 39.42 4.94 6.45
N GLY A 319 40.17 5.27 5.39
CA GLY A 319 41.57 4.93 5.22
C GLY A 319 41.81 3.42 5.14
N ASN A 320 42.67 2.91 6.04
CA ASN A 320 43.02 1.50 6.08
C ASN A 320 42.17 0.69 7.10
N ALA A 321 41.07 1.28 7.58
CA ALA A 321 40.17 0.53 8.46
C ALA A 321 39.57 -0.63 7.69
N VAL A 322 39.71 -1.83 8.23
CA VAL A 322 39.25 -3.07 7.62
C VAL A 322 37.89 -3.42 8.23
N LYS A 323 36.93 -3.78 7.36
CA LYS A 323 35.69 -4.40 7.75
C LYS A 323 36.03 -5.72 8.45
N THR A 324 35.80 -5.80 9.74
CA THR A 324 35.92 -7.05 10.48
C THR A 324 34.65 -7.86 10.20
N THR A 325 34.78 -8.99 9.50
CA THR A 325 33.74 -10.01 9.40
C THR A 325 33.67 -10.76 10.74
N GLU A 326 33.06 -10.12 11.73
CA GLU A 326 32.71 -10.79 12.98
C GLU A 326 31.46 -11.62 12.73
N GLN A 327 31.54 -12.90 13.01
CA GLN A 327 30.35 -13.78 12.94
C GLN A 327 29.54 -13.59 14.22
N VAL A 328 28.24 -13.41 14.04
CA VAL A 328 27.27 -13.23 15.12
C VAL A 328 26.17 -14.26 14.98
N GLU A 329 25.63 -14.69 16.11
CA GLU A 329 24.52 -15.64 16.16
C GLU A 329 23.18 -14.91 15.92
N VAL A 330 22.33 -15.46 15.06
CA VAL A 330 20.98 -14.94 14.79
C VAL A 330 20.08 -15.27 15.98
N PRO A 331 19.47 -14.25 16.64
CA PRO A 331 18.50 -14.46 17.71
C PRO A 331 17.20 -15.11 17.20
N ASP A 332 16.44 -15.70 18.12
CA ASP A 332 15.05 -16.06 17.87
C ASP A 332 14.18 -14.81 17.99
N PHE A 333 13.54 -14.42 16.90
CA PHE A 333 12.63 -13.28 16.84
C PHE A 333 11.16 -13.68 16.89
N VAL A 334 10.84 -14.98 16.74
CA VAL A 334 9.46 -15.47 16.67
C VAL A 334 8.73 -15.21 17.99
N GLY A 335 7.54 -14.62 17.91
CA GLY A 335 6.71 -14.27 19.05
C GLY A 335 7.01 -12.91 19.69
N TYR A 336 8.07 -12.21 19.26
CA TYR A 336 8.39 -10.87 19.78
C TYR A 336 7.74 -9.75 18.97
N GLY A 337 7.39 -8.66 19.63
CA GLY A 337 6.98 -7.41 19.00
C GLY A 337 8.19 -6.63 18.44
N ILE A 338 7.94 -5.61 17.60
CA ILE A 338 9.01 -4.88 16.91
C ILE A 338 10.05 -4.27 17.85
N ALA A 339 9.66 -3.76 19.01
CA ALA A 339 10.58 -3.14 19.96
C ALA A 339 11.62 -4.14 20.50
N ASP A 340 11.16 -5.37 20.82
CA ASP A 340 12.05 -6.43 21.28
C ASP A 340 12.90 -6.98 20.14
N VAL A 341 12.36 -7.10 18.94
CA VAL A 341 13.08 -7.51 17.71
C VAL A 341 14.21 -6.52 17.42
N ASP A 342 13.92 -5.21 17.41
CA ASP A 342 14.94 -4.16 17.20
C ASP A 342 16.03 -4.21 18.27
N TYR A 343 15.64 -4.43 19.52
CA TYR A 343 16.60 -4.54 20.63
C TYR A 343 17.51 -5.77 20.46
N LEU A 344 16.94 -6.94 20.20
CA LEU A 344 17.69 -8.20 20.00
C LEU A 344 18.62 -8.12 18.79
N ALA A 345 18.15 -7.59 17.67
CA ALA A 345 18.92 -7.45 16.46
C ALA A 345 20.09 -6.45 16.64
N THR A 346 19.81 -5.29 17.25
CA THR A 346 20.84 -4.28 17.54
C THR A 346 21.94 -4.83 18.42
N ASN A 347 21.59 -5.57 19.49
CA ASN A 347 22.56 -6.19 20.39
C ASN A 347 23.39 -7.27 19.67
N ALA A 348 22.78 -8.03 18.77
CA ALA A 348 23.49 -9.00 17.93
C ALA A 348 24.30 -8.36 16.80
N GLY A 349 24.12 -7.05 16.55
CA GLY A 349 24.76 -6.36 15.42
C GLY A 349 24.18 -6.74 14.07
N LEU A 350 22.88 -7.03 14.03
CA LEU A 350 22.10 -7.41 12.85
C LEU A 350 21.11 -6.30 12.48
N TYR A 351 20.61 -6.34 11.26
CA TYR A 351 19.55 -5.47 10.77
C TYR A 351 18.25 -6.27 10.57
N ILE A 352 17.13 -5.59 10.67
CA ILE A 352 15.81 -6.21 10.49
C ILE A 352 15.12 -5.63 9.27
N GLN A 353 14.57 -6.50 8.42
CA GLN A 353 13.61 -6.18 7.40
C GLN A 353 12.24 -6.68 7.85
N ALA A 354 11.34 -5.76 8.20
CA ALA A 354 9.99 -6.10 8.62
C ALA A 354 9.06 -6.27 7.42
N LYS A 355 8.32 -7.38 7.36
CA LYS A 355 7.26 -7.67 6.38
C LYS A 355 5.97 -8.05 7.09
N GLY A 356 4.87 -8.14 6.34
CA GLY A 356 3.57 -8.60 6.85
C GLY A 356 2.71 -7.47 7.44
N THR A 357 2.05 -7.76 8.56
CA THR A 357 1.13 -6.83 9.25
C THR A 357 1.88 -5.60 9.78
N ASP A 358 1.20 -4.45 9.88
CA ASP A 358 1.79 -3.25 10.47
C ASP A 358 2.29 -3.55 11.90
N HIS A 359 3.60 -3.63 12.03
CA HIS A 359 4.31 -4.06 13.23
C HIS A 359 4.31 -3.01 14.37
N ARG A 360 3.71 -1.83 14.13
CA ARG A 360 3.55 -0.78 15.16
C ARG A 360 2.37 -1.04 16.10
N ASP A 361 1.50 -1.98 15.78
CA ASP A 361 0.42 -2.39 16.68
C ASP A 361 1.00 -3.27 17.79
N GLU A 362 0.70 -2.98 19.06
CA GLU A 362 1.21 -3.68 20.24
C GLU A 362 0.82 -5.18 20.32
N TYR A 363 -0.17 -5.58 19.50
CA TYR A 363 -0.62 -6.98 19.41
C TYR A 363 0.00 -7.74 18.24
N VAL A 364 0.93 -7.13 17.52
CA VAL A 364 1.58 -7.73 16.34
C VAL A 364 2.92 -8.30 16.75
N THR A 365 3.15 -9.58 16.43
CA THR A 365 4.39 -10.28 16.73
C THR A 365 4.96 -10.97 15.50
N VAL A 366 6.26 -11.30 15.53
CA VAL A 366 6.91 -12.07 14.47
C VAL A 366 6.36 -13.47 14.41
N ALA A 367 5.87 -13.88 13.25
CA ALA A 367 5.44 -15.24 12.95
C ALA A 367 6.53 -16.08 12.28
N TYR A 368 7.46 -15.43 11.57
CA TYR A 368 8.48 -16.09 10.77
C TYR A 368 9.73 -15.22 10.64
N GLN A 369 10.91 -15.85 10.57
CA GLN A 369 12.18 -15.23 10.18
C GLN A 369 12.86 -16.08 9.10
N ASP A 370 13.54 -15.43 8.14
CA ASP A 370 14.12 -16.08 6.96
C ASP A 370 15.41 -16.84 7.25
N ILE A 371 16.13 -16.48 8.32
CA ILE A 371 17.34 -17.18 8.79
C ILE A 371 17.04 -17.80 10.16
N GLU A 372 17.28 -19.09 10.28
CA GLU A 372 16.99 -19.85 11.52
C GLU A 372 17.78 -19.32 12.72
N PRO A 373 17.17 -19.26 13.93
CA PRO A 373 17.85 -18.93 15.16
C PRO A 373 19.09 -19.80 15.40
N GLY A 374 20.16 -19.21 15.95
CA GLY A 374 21.41 -19.92 16.17
C GLY A 374 22.33 -20.02 14.95
N THR A 375 21.90 -19.59 13.77
CA THR A 375 22.77 -19.53 12.59
C THR A 375 23.84 -18.47 12.76
N MET A 376 25.10 -18.81 12.43
CA MET A 376 26.21 -17.85 12.42
C MET A 376 26.23 -17.10 11.08
N VAL A 377 26.11 -15.78 11.14
CA VAL A 377 26.12 -14.87 9.98
C VAL A 377 27.11 -13.72 10.19
N ASP A 378 27.49 -13.05 9.13
CA ASP A 378 28.33 -11.84 9.23
C ASP A 378 27.58 -10.74 9.99
N ARG A 379 28.26 -10.07 10.90
CA ARG A 379 27.73 -8.87 11.56
C ARG A 379 27.29 -7.83 10.53
N GLY A 380 26.08 -7.30 10.70
CA GLY A 380 25.44 -6.42 9.72
C GLY A 380 24.60 -7.12 8.68
N THR A 381 24.40 -8.46 8.81
CA THR A 381 23.42 -9.19 7.99
C THR A 381 22.01 -8.69 8.30
N THR A 382 21.19 -8.58 7.26
CA THR A 382 19.76 -8.23 7.39
C THR A 382 18.94 -9.50 7.51
N ILE A 383 18.11 -9.60 8.55
CA ILE A 383 17.19 -10.69 8.77
C ILE A 383 15.79 -10.21 8.40
N THR A 384 15.13 -10.92 7.48
CA THR A 384 13.72 -10.66 7.16
C THR A 384 12.82 -11.32 8.19
N VAL A 385 11.98 -10.55 8.85
CA VAL A 385 10.97 -11.03 9.79
C VAL A 385 9.57 -10.70 9.29
N GLU A 386 8.65 -11.65 9.40
CA GLU A 386 7.27 -11.47 8.99
C GLU A 386 6.38 -11.34 10.22
N PHE A 387 5.71 -10.19 10.33
CA PHE A 387 4.81 -9.86 11.43
C PHE A 387 3.38 -10.29 11.14
N THR A 388 2.69 -10.80 12.17
CA THR A 388 1.27 -11.15 12.13
C THR A 388 0.57 -10.66 13.39
N THR A 389 -0.71 -10.35 13.29
CA THR A 389 -1.55 -10.21 14.47
C THR A 389 -1.65 -11.58 15.13
N GLY A 390 -1.09 -11.74 16.31
CA GLY A 390 -1.25 -12.93 17.11
C GLY A 390 -2.74 -13.23 17.24
N GLY A 391 -3.18 -14.33 16.63
CA GLY A 391 -4.50 -14.84 16.89
C GLY A 391 -4.58 -15.13 18.39
N ALA A 392 -5.41 -14.39 19.11
CA ALA A 392 -5.85 -14.86 20.41
C ALA A 392 -6.51 -16.23 20.15
N SER A 393 -5.79 -17.29 20.49
CA SER A 393 -6.38 -18.61 20.58
C SER A 393 -7.31 -18.57 21.80
N ASP A 394 -8.59 -18.45 21.54
CA ASP A 394 -9.64 -18.96 22.45
C ASP A 394 -10.03 -20.36 22.04
#